data_a2c7718b890d00d8d40793e10a1c7d81
#
_entry.id   a2c7718b890d00d8d40793e10a1c7d81
#
_cell.length_a   1.000
_cell.length_b   1.000
_cell.length_c   1.000
_cell.angle_alpha   90.00
_cell.angle_beta   90.00
_cell.angle_gamma   90.00
#
_symmetry.space_group_name_H-M   'P 1'
#
loop_
_entity.id
_entity.type
_entity.pdbx_description
1 polymer ?
#
loop_
_entity_poly.entity_id
_entity_poly.type
_entity_poly.pdbx_seq_one_letter_code
_entity_poly.pdbx_strand_id
1 'polypeptide(L)'
;MRSFRTPTFSCRRARVSSSNPSFIISNEGVLVSVRQAESRTFQETEKRLQINYRNYPTGYHIFITLLEVRIDYDADMVELIARQVSSLSRNINGEDSIDKEVLRRINTLQESTMLLRENIFDRQRVLSGILRSERFPNDIYPRLQLMIKDVNSLINHADFSFQRLDYIQDAALGLINIEQNEIVKIFSVAAVVFMPATLIASIYGMNFSIMPELHWKYGYLFAIGLMLLCSGLTIWFFRFKKWL
;
A
#
# COMPACT_ATOMS: atom_id res chain seq x y z
N MET A 1 -35.75 -16.56 14.36
CA MET A 1 -35.33 -15.67 13.25
C MET A 1 -33.96 -15.12 13.59
N ARG A 2 -32.91 -15.46 12.85
CA ARG A 2 -31.59 -14.81 12.98
C ARG A 2 -31.36 -13.97 11.75
N SER A 3 -31.07 -12.69 11.96
CA SER A 3 -30.69 -11.72 10.94
C SER A 3 -29.21 -11.91 10.59
N PHE A 4 -28.88 -12.17 9.33
CA PHE A 4 -27.50 -12.18 8.82
C PHE A 4 -27.21 -10.84 8.18
N ARG A 5 -26.11 -10.21 8.58
CA ARG A 5 -25.70 -8.91 8.05
C ARG A 5 -24.50 -9.12 7.11
N THR A 6 -24.61 -8.70 5.88
CA THR A 6 -23.49 -8.67 4.93
C THR A 6 -23.10 -7.22 4.65
N PRO A 7 -21.84 -6.80 4.88
CA PRO A 7 -21.39 -5.44 4.55
C PRO A 7 -21.30 -5.25 3.03
N THR A 8 -21.80 -4.11 2.55
CA THR A 8 -21.63 -3.67 1.17
C THR A 8 -20.54 -2.62 1.08
N PHE A 9 -19.53 -2.86 0.27
CA PHE A 9 -18.43 -1.93 0.04
C PHE A 9 -18.63 -1.20 -1.29
N SER A 10 -18.62 0.14 -1.27
CA SER A 10 -18.59 0.99 -2.46
C SER A 10 -17.32 1.84 -2.42
N CYS A 11 -16.40 1.56 -3.35
CA CYS A 11 -15.16 2.30 -3.51
C CYS A 11 -15.41 3.60 -4.31
N ARG A 12 -16.23 4.51 -3.79
CA ARG A 12 -16.26 5.92 -4.12
C ARG A 12 -16.26 6.67 -2.80
N ARG A 13 -15.50 7.74 -2.69
CA ARG A 13 -15.44 8.73 -1.61
C ARG A 13 -16.86 9.21 -1.21
N ALA A 14 -17.68 8.27 -0.72
CA ALA A 14 -18.97 8.52 -0.11
C ALA A 14 -18.87 7.96 1.28
N ARG A 15 -19.26 8.76 2.27
CA ARG A 15 -19.44 8.33 3.65
C ARG A 15 -19.89 6.88 3.68
N VAL A 16 -19.15 6.04 4.35
CA VAL A 16 -19.53 4.65 4.64
C VAL A 16 -20.81 4.72 5.48
N SER A 17 -21.94 4.84 4.82
CA SER A 17 -23.19 4.46 5.45
C SER A 17 -23.18 2.93 5.41
N SER A 18 -22.89 2.33 6.55
CA SER A 18 -22.94 0.87 6.74
C SER A 18 -24.41 0.41 6.68
N SER A 19 -25.00 0.45 5.50
CA SER A 19 -26.32 -0.12 5.27
C SER A 19 -26.17 -1.62 5.04
N ASN A 20 -26.12 -2.37 6.14
CA ASN A 20 -26.10 -3.83 6.07
C ASN A 20 -27.50 -4.33 5.66
N PRO A 21 -27.65 -5.07 4.55
CA PRO A 21 -28.93 -5.66 4.21
C PRO A 21 -29.29 -6.72 5.24
N SER A 22 -30.57 -6.74 5.63
CA SER A 22 -31.13 -7.76 6.49
C SER A 22 -31.93 -8.76 5.65
N PHE A 23 -31.80 -10.04 5.94
CA PHE A 23 -32.48 -11.11 5.21
C PHE A 23 -33.34 -11.91 6.16
N ILE A 24 -34.55 -12.22 5.72
CA ILE A 24 -35.50 -13.10 6.40
C ILE A 24 -35.89 -14.18 5.41
N ILE A 25 -35.69 -15.45 5.79
CA ILE A 25 -36.13 -16.57 4.98
C ILE A 25 -37.25 -17.27 5.77
N SER A 26 -38.43 -17.33 5.15
CA SER A 26 -39.57 -18.04 5.72
C SER A 26 -39.39 -19.55 5.61
N ASN A 27 -40.05 -20.30 6.49
CA ASN A 27 -40.10 -21.78 6.40
C ASN A 27 -40.76 -22.28 5.07
N GLU A 28 -41.54 -21.43 4.43
CA GLU A 28 -42.14 -21.68 3.10
C GLU A 28 -41.17 -21.39 1.94
N GLY A 29 -39.92 -21.01 2.24
CA GLY A 29 -38.89 -20.74 1.25
C GLY A 29 -38.98 -19.34 0.59
N VAL A 30 -39.74 -18.42 1.18
CA VAL A 30 -39.78 -17.01 0.71
C VAL A 30 -38.61 -16.21 1.29
N LEU A 31 -37.86 -15.52 0.44
CA LEU A 31 -36.79 -14.62 0.84
C LEU A 31 -37.26 -13.15 0.83
N VAL A 32 -37.18 -12.51 1.98
CA VAL A 32 -37.40 -11.05 2.10
C VAL A 32 -36.08 -10.37 2.42
N SER A 33 -35.69 -9.37 1.64
CA SER A 33 -34.50 -8.55 1.87
C SER A 33 -34.89 -7.11 2.18
N VAL A 34 -34.34 -6.55 3.27
CA VAL A 34 -34.50 -5.15 3.64
C VAL A 34 -33.15 -4.45 3.46
N ARG A 35 -33.12 -3.42 2.62
CA ARG A 35 -31.89 -2.68 2.27
C ARG A 35 -32.16 -1.19 2.15
N GLN A 36 -31.17 -0.34 2.45
CA GLN A 36 -31.27 1.11 2.34
C GLN A 36 -30.82 1.63 0.96
N ALA A 37 -29.97 0.89 0.26
CA ALA A 37 -29.42 1.30 -1.03
C ALA A 37 -29.39 0.13 -2.01
N GLU A 38 -29.42 0.44 -3.29
CA GLU A 38 -29.17 -0.55 -4.34
C GLU A 38 -27.71 -0.97 -4.36
N SER A 39 -27.50 -2.26 -4.56
CA SER A 39 -26.15 -2.87 -4.65
C SER A 39 -26.03 -3.63 -5.95
N ARG A 40 -24.83 -3.57 -6.58
CA ARG A 40 -24.50 -4.34 -7.78
C ARG A 40 -24.76 -5.84 -7.59
N THR A 41 -24.50 -6.35 -6.38
CA THR A 41 -24.76 -7.75 -6.04
C THR A 41 -26.22 -8.14 -6.26
N PHE A 42 -27.16 -7.29 -5.85
CA PHE A 42 -28.58 -7.55 -6.04
C PHE A 42 -28.98 -7.46 -7.52
N GLN A 43 -28.51 -6.45 -8.24
CA GLN A 43 -28.79 -6.27 -9.67
C GLN A 43 -28.28 -7.47 -10.48
N GLU A 44 -27.08 -7.97 -10.18
CA GLU A 44 -26.52 -9.11 -10.86
C GLU A 44 -27.27 -10.41 -10.49
N THR A 45 -27.64 -10.58 -9.22
CA THR A 45 -28.46 -11.72 -8.80
C THR A 45 -29.82 -11.69 -9.50
N GLU A 46 -30.46 -10.54 -9.59
CA GLU A 46 -31.73 -10.39 -10.28
C GLU A 46 -31.64 -10.79 -11.76
N LYS A 47 -30.57 -10.36 -12.47
CA LYS A 47 -30.34 -10.80 -13.85
C LYS A 47 -30.18 -12.31 -13.98
N ARG A 48 -29.40 -12.94 -13.06
CA ARG A 48 -29.23 -14.42 -13.05
C ARG A 48 -30.57 -15.11 -12.82
N LEU A 49 -31.43 -14.57 -11.96
CA LEU A 49 -32.76 -15.11 -11.70
C LEU A 49 -33.67 -15.00 -12.92
N GLN A 50 -33.66 -13.87 -13.63
CA GLN A 50 -34.48 -13.66 -14.84
C GLN A 50 -34.10 -14.62 -15.97
N ILE A 51 -32.81 -14.97 -16.10
CA ILE A 51 -32.32 -15.86 -17.15
C ILE A 51 -32.70 -17.32 -16.88
N ASN A 52 -32.62 -17.78 -15.62
CA ASN A 52 -32.76 -19.20 -15.25
C ASN A 52 -33.59 -19.41 -13.97
N TYR A 53 -34.82 -18.88 -13.92
CA TYR A 53 -35.67 -18.96 -12.74
C TYR A 53 -35.92 -20.40 -12.20
N ARG A 54 -35.87 -21.41 -13.09
CA ARG A 54 -36.09 -22.84 -12.72
C ARG A 54 -35.00 -23.41 -11.80
N ASN A 55 -33.82 -22.80 -11.78
CA ASN A 55 -32.70 -23.23 -10.93
C ASN A 55 -32.82 -22.71 -9.49
N TYR A 56 -33.85 -21.90 -9.19
CA TYR A 56 -34.03 -21.24 -7.91
C TYR A 56 -35.42 -21.60 -7.31
N PRO A 57 -35.63 -22.85 -6.92
CA PRO A 57 -36.96 -23.32 -6.49
C PRO A 57 -37.45 -22.69 -5.18
N THR A 58 -36.52 -22.20 -4.33
CA THR A 58 -36.82 -21.57 -3.05
C THR A 58 -35.99 -20.33 -2.76
N GLY A 59 -36.41 -19.49 -1.84
CA GLY A 59 -35.66 -18.33 -1.37
C GLY A 59 -34.31 -18.70 -0.76
N TYR A 60 -34.09 -19.94 -0.31
CA TYR A 60 -32.78 -20.42 0.11
C TYR A 60 -31.78 -20.43 -1.05
N HIS A 61 -32.20 -20.91 -2.22
CA HIS A 61 -31.33 -20.91 -3.44
C HIS A 61 -30.98 -19.48 -3.90
N ILE A 62 -31.99 -18.59 -3.84
CA ILE A 62 -31.78 -17.18 -4.19
C ILE A 62 -30.76 -16.54 -3.23
N PHE A 63 -30.89 -16.81 -1.92
CA PHE A 63 -29.98 -16.27 -0.91
C PHE A 63 -28.53 -16.77 -1.11
N ILE A 64 -28.37 -18.07 -1.40
CA ILE A 64 -27.04 -18.65 -1.68
C ILE A 64 -26.43 -18.04 -2.95
N THR A 65 -27.20 -17.87 -4.01
CA THR A 65 -26.73 -17.23 -5.25
C THR A 65 -26.32 -15.77 -5.00
N LEU A 66 -27.04 -15.06 -4.13
CA LEU A 66 -26.64 -13.70 -3.75
C LEU A 66 -25.30 -13.70 -3.00
N LEU A 67 -25.03 -14.68 -2.17
CA LEU A 67 -23.73 -14.84 -1.51
C LEU A 67 -22.63 -15.20 -2.52
N GLU A 68 -22.90 -16.08 -3.48
CA GLU A 68 -21.96 -16.40 -4.56
C GLU A 68 -21.57 -15.16 -5.38
N VAL A 69 -22.58 -14.43 -5.87
CA VAL A 69 -22.34 -13.18 -6.61
C VAL A 69 -21.53 -12.18 -5.79
N ARG A 70 -21.73 -12.17 -4.48
CA ARG A 70 -20.94 -11.31 -3.60
C ARG A 70 -19.49 -11.77 -3.47
N ILE A 71 -19.24 -13.06 -3.41
CA ILE A 71 -17.89 -13.64 -3.38
C ILE A 71 -17.18 -13.39 -4.71
N ASP A 72 -17.88 -13.54 -5.85
CA ASP A 72 -17.35 -13.20 -7.17
C ASP A 72 -16.87 -11.73 -7.20
N TYR A 73 -17.69 -10.81 -6.66
CA TYR A 73 -17.32 -9.40 -6.58
C TYR A 73 -16.10 -9.14 -5.67
N ASP A 74 -15.98 -9.88 -4.57
CA ASP A 74 -14.79 -9.78 -3.71
C ASP A 74 -13.54 -10.33 -4.40
N ALA A 75 -13.68 -11.37 -5.23
CA ALA A 75 -12.59 -11.88 -6.06
C ALA A 75 -12.08 -10.82 -7.06
N ASP A 76 -13.01 -10.12 -7.73
CA ASP A 76 -12.68 -9.00 -8.63
C ASP A 76 -11.91 -7.89 -7.89
N MET A 77 -12.32 -7.58 -6.65
CA MET A 77 -11.67 -6.56 -5.83
C MET A 77 -10.27 -6.98 -5.39
N VAL A 78 -10.07 -8.24 -4.98
CA VAL A 78 -8.75 -8.81 -4.64
C VAL A 78 -7.84 -8.75 -5.86
N GLU A 79 -8.33 -9.13 -7.03
CA GLU A 79 -7.56 -9.06 -8.28
C GLU A 79 -7.18 -7.62 -8.65
N LEU A 80 -8.11 -6.67 -8.49
CA LEU A 80 -7.84 -5.25 -8.73
C LEU A 80 -6.71 -4.74 -7.84
N ILE A 81 -6.75 -5.05 -6.54
CA ILE A 81 -5.68 -4.69 -5.61
C ILE A 81 -4.35 -5.33 -6.03
N ALA A 82 -4.34 -6.63 -6.36
CA ALA A 82 -3.13 -7.32 -6.79
C ALA A 82 -2.49 -6.70 -8.05
N ARG A 83 -3.30 -6.25 -9.00
CA ARG A 83 -2.85 -5.51 -10.19
C ARG A 83 -2.26 -4.15 -9.81
N GLN A 84 -2.89 -3.41 -8.89
CA GLN A 84 -2.38 -2.10 -8.43
C GLN A 84 -1.06 -2.26 -7.67
N VAL A 85 -0.94 -3.26 -6.81
CA VAL A 85 0.32 -3.60 -6.11
C VAL A 85 1.42 -3.94 -7.11
N SER A 86 1.11 -4.72 -8.15
CA SER A 86 2.07 -5.07 -9.19
C SER A 86 2.52 -3.86 -10.03
N SER A 87 1.62 -2.92 -10.32
CA SER A 87 1.96 -1.68 -11.02
C SER A 87 2.86 -0.79 -10.17
N LEU A 88 2.56 -0.66 -8.89
CA LEU A 88 3.34 0.12 -7.93
C LEU A 88 4.76 -0.42 -7.77
N SER A 89 4.92 -1.74 -7.67
CA SER A 89 6.22 -2.40 -7.62
C SER A 89 7.10 -2.12 -8.85
N ARG A 90 6.49 -2.03 -10.03
CA ARG A 90 7.23 -1.70 -11.27
C ARG A 90 7.67 -0.25 -11.30
N ASN A 91 6.83 0.66 -10.84
CA ASN A 91 7.16 2.09 -10.82
C ASN A 91 8.35 2.37 -9.89
N ILE A 92 8.37 1.80 -8.69
CA ILE A 92 9.48 1.98 -7.73
C ILE A 92 10.81 1.47 -8.28
N ASN A 93 10.79 0.40 -9.08
CA ASN A 93 12.03 -0.14 -9.68
C ASN A 93 12.52 0.66 -10.90
N GLY A 94 11.71 1.58 -11.44
CA GLY A 94 12.03 2.35 -12.65
C GLY A 94 12.25 3.86 -12.40
N GLU A 95 11.99 4.37 -11.22
CA GLU A 95 12.17 5.78 -10.87
C GLU A 95 13.45 6.00 -10.03
N ASP A 96 14.26 7.00 -10.43
CA ASP A 96 15.51 7.36 -9.73
C ASP A 96 15.25 8.04 -8.37
N SER A 97 14.03 8.51 -8.10
CA SER A 97 13.62 9.09 -6.81
C SER A 97 12.23 8.69 -6.39
N ILE A 98 12.06 8.41 -5.10
CA ILE A 98 10.75 8.04 -4.54
C ILE A 98 10.07 9.28 -3.96
N ASP A 99 8.94 9.67 -4.58
CA ASP A 99 8.16 10.82 -4.13
C ASP A 99 7.22 10.41 -2.96
N LYS A 100 6.88 11.41 -2.16
CA LYS A 100 5.89 11.33 -1.06
C LYS A 100 4.56 10.74 -1.51
N GLU A 101 4.19 10.90 -2.79
CA GLU A 101 2.97 10.35 -3.37
C GLU A 101 2.99 8.83 -3.45
N VAL A 102 4.15 8.23 -3.71
CA VAL A 102 4.35 6.77 -3.73
C VAL A 102 4.03 6.18 -2.35
N LEU A 103 4.56 6.79 -1.27
CA LEU A 103 4.29 6.34 0.12
C LEU A 103 2.81 6.47 0.49
N ARG A 104 2.15 7.55 0.08
CA ARG A 104 0.69 7.71 0.29
C ARG A 104 -0.10 6.63 -0.43
N ARG A 105 0.32 6.28 -1.64
CA ARG A 105 -0.35 5.25 -2.44
C ARG A 105 -0.18 3.86 -1.83
N ILE A 106 1.01 3.56 -1.28
CA ILE A 106 1.25 2.33 -0.51
C ILE A 106 0.26 2.26 0.67
N ASN A 107 0.21 3.29 1.51
CA ASN A 107 -0.67 3.33 2.69
C ASN A 107 -2.15 3.18 2.31
N THR A 108 -2.59 3.84 1.24
CA THR A 108 -3.99 3.73 0.77
C THR A 108 -4.33 2.30 0.30
N LEU A 109 -3.39 1.64 -0.36
CA LEU A 109 -3.55 0.25 -0.79
C LEU A 109 -3.53 -0.72 0.39
N GLN A 110 -2.67 -0.50 1.39
CA GLN A 110 -2.65 -1.29 2.62
C GLN A 110 -3.98 -1.18 3.36
N GLU A 111 -4.50 0.03 3.56
CA GLU A 111 -5.80 0.26 4.20
C GLU A 111 -6.94 -0.42 3.43
N SER A 112 -6.96 -0.27 2.11
CA SER A 112 -7.97 -0.88 1.25
C SER A 112 -7.92 -2.41 1.30
N THR A 113 -6.71 -2.99 1.33
CA THR A 113 -6.49 -4.44 1.43
C THR A 113 -6.94 -4.97 2.78
N MET A 114 -6.65 -4.25 3.87
CA MET A 114 -7.06 -4.62 5.21
C MET A 114 -8.58 -4.61 5.35
N LEU A 115 -9.25 -3.55 4.90
CA LEU A 115 -10.72 -3.44 4.90
C LEU A 115 -11.38 -4.54 4.06
N LEU A 116 -10.81 -4.86 2.89
CA LEU A 116 -11.34 -5.94 2.06
C LEU A 116 -11.20 -7.29 2.76
N ARG A 117 -10.05 -7.56 3.37
CA ARG A 117 -9.78 -8.77 4.15
C ARG A 117 -10.78 -8.94 5.30
N GLU A 118 -11.03 -7.90 6.09
CA GLU A 118 -12.03 -7.93 7.17
C GLU A 118 -13.42 -8.30 6.63
N ASN A 119 -13.83 -7.70 5.52
CA ASN A 119 -15.10 -8.01 4.87
C ASN A 119 -15.19 -9.47 4.42
N ILE A 120 -14.10 -10.04 3.90
CA ILE A 120 -14.05 -11.44 3.46
C ILE A 120 -14.12 -12.39 4.69
N PHE A 121 -13.46 -12.06 5.79
CA PHE A 121 -13.55 -12.80 7.05
C PHE A 121 -14.98 -12.83 7.61
N ASP A 122 -15.68 -11.71 7.56
CA ASP A 122 -17.08 -11.68 8.01
C ASP A 122 -17.97 -12.59 7.15
N ARG A 123 -17.72 -12.67 5.84
CA ARG A 123 -18.42 -13.61 4.96
C ARG A 123 -18.10 -15.06 5.30
N GLN A 124 -16.85 -15.38 5.56
CA GLN A 124 -16.46 -16.72 6.02
C GLN A 124 -17.21 -17.12 7.27
N ARG A 125 -17.35 -16.19 8.23
CA ARG A 125 -18.12 -16.41 9.46
C ARG A 125 -19.60 -16.67 9.18
N VAL A 126 -20.20 -15.91 8.27
CA VAL A 126 -21.59 -16.07 7.84
C VAL A 126 -21.78 -17.44 7.18
N LEU A 127 -20.96 -17.81 6.20
CA LEU A 127 -21.02 -19.11 5.50
C LEU A 127 -20.86 -20.27 6.47
N SER A 128 -19.90 -20.19 7.38
CA SER A 128 -19.68 -21.22 8.42
C SER A 128 -20.85 -21.33 9.38
N GLY A 129 -21.53 -20.20 9.68
CA GLY A 129 -22.73 -20.16 10.49
C GLY A 129 -23.92 -20.83 9.79
N ILE A 130 -24.07 -20.62 8.47
CA ILE A 130 -25.10 -21.26 7.65
C ILE A 130 -24.85 -22.77 7.59
N LEU A 131 -23.62 -23.20 7.33
CA LEU A 131 -23.24 -24.61 7.25
C LEU A 131 -23.59 -25.38 8.55
N ARG A 132 -23.38 -24.72 9.70
CA ARG A 132 -23.69 -25.31 11.02
C ARG A 132 -25.18 -25.30 11.40
N SER A 133 -26.02 -24.51 10.69
CA SER A 133 -27.40 -24.29 11.09
C SER A 133 -28.32 -25.47 10.79
N GLU A 134 -27.95 -26.38 9.88
CA GLU A 134 -28.71 -27.54 9.39
C GLU A 134 -30.17 -27.23 8.94
N ARG A 135 -30.42 -25.94 8.61
CA ARG A 135 -31.77 -25.44 8.24
C ARG A 135 -31.97 -25.28 6.75
N PHE A 136 -30.90 -25.46 5.99
CA PHE A 136 -30.91 -25.28 4.53
C PHE A 136 -31.18 -26.63 3.84
N PRO A 137 -31.77 -26.64 2.63
CA PRO A 137 -31.92 -27.84 1.83
C PRO A 137 -30.58 -28.55 1.59
N ASN A 138 -30.59 -29.88 1.53
CA ASN A 138 -29.37 -30.70 1.43
C ASN A 138 -28.54 -30.42 0.16
N ASP A 139 -29.18 -30.06 -0.92
CA ASP A 139 -28.53 -29.72 -2.21
C ASP A 139 -27.71 -28.41 -2.16
N ILE A 140 -27.90 -27.58 -1.15
CA ILE A 140 -27.16 -26.32 -0.94
C ILE A 140 -25.80 -26.55 -0.26
N TYR A 141 -25.62 -27.56 0.55
CA TYR A 141 -24.39 -27.77 1.33
C TYR A 141 -23.13 -27.94 0.48
N PRO A 142 -23.13 -28.64 -0.66
CA PRO A 142 -21.95 -28.72 -1.53
C PRO A 142 -21.53 -27.33 -2.06
N ARG A 143 -22.51 -26.47 -2.40
CA ARG A 143 -22.25 -25.10 -2.84
C ARG A 143 -21.65 -24.24 -1.72
N LEU A 144 -22.15 -24.38 -0.49
CA LEU A 144 -21.60 -23.70 0.69
C LEU A 144 -20.14 -24.10 0.96
N GLN A 145 -19.83 -25.40 0.84
CA GLN A 145 -18.47 -25.88 1.03
C GLN A 145 -17.50 -25.31 -0.01
N LEU A 146 -17.95 -25.22 -1.28
CA LEU A 146 -17.17 -24.60 -2.34
C LEU A 146 -16.94 -23.12 -2.05
N MET A 147 -17.99 -22.37 -1.70
CA MET A 147 -17.86 -20.95 -1.34
C MET A 147 -16.90 -20.71 -0.17
N ILE A 148 -16.92 -21.57 0.85
CA ILE A 148 -15.98 -21.48 1.98
C ILE A 148 -14.54 -21.69 1.50
N LYS A 149 -14.31 -22.63 0.58
CA LYS A 149 -13.00 -22.85 -0.02
C LYS A 149 -12.53 -21.62 -0.82
N ASP A 150 -13.44 -21.02 -1.62
CA ASP A 150 -13.16 -19.84 -2.42
C ASP A 150 -12.82 -18.63 -1.52
N VAL A 151 -13.62 -18.39 -0.48
CA VAL A 151 -13.38 -17.34 0.50
C VAL A 151 -12.04 -17.51 1.20
N ASN A 152 -11.65 -18.74 1.58
CA ASN A 152 -10.34 -19.02 2.15
C ASN A 152 -9.20 -18.69 1.17
N SER A 153 -9.38 -19.02 -0.10
CA SER A 153 -8.43 -18.66 -1.14
C SER A 153 -8.30 -17.13 -1.29
N LEU A 154 -9.41 -16.39 -1.26
CA LEU A 154 -9.41 -14.92 -1.33
C LEU A 154 -8.71 -14.29 -0.12
N ILE A 155 -8.89 -14.84 1.09
CA ILE A 155 -8.16 -14.38 2.29
C ILE A 155 -6.66 -14.52 2.08
N ASN A 156 -6.21 -15.70 1.62
CA ASN A 156 -4.79 -15.94 1.37
C ASN A 156 -4.21 -14.99 0.30
N HIS A 157 -4.99 -14.70 -0.76
CA HIS A 157 -4.58 -13.74 -1.79
C HIS A 157 -4.51 -12.30 -1.27
N ALA A 158 -5.45 -11.91 -0.40
CA ALA A 158 -5.42 -10.60 0.25
C ALA A 158 -4.21 -10.47 1.19
N ASP A 159 -3.92 -11.52 1.97
CA ASP A 159 -2.73 -11.57 2.84
C ASP A 159 -1.43 -11.48 2.06
N PHE A 160 -1.32 -12.22 0.95
CA PHE A 160 -0.16 -12.12 0.06
C PHE A 160 0.01 -10.72 -0.53
N SER A 161 -1.09 -10.08 -0.92
CA SER A 161 -1.06 -8.70 -1.43
C SER A 161 -0.61 -7.70 -0.36
N PHE A 162 -1.03 -7.90 0.88
CA PHE A 162 -0.62 -7.08 2.02
C PHE A 162 0.87 -7.24 2.31
N GLN A 163 1.37 -8.47 2.42
CA GLN A 163 2.80 -8.75 2.64
C GLN A 163 3.68 -8.17 1.52
N ARG A 164 3.19 -8.21 0.28
CA ARG A 164 3.89 -7.61 -0.85
C ARG A 164 3.93 -6.08 -0.74
N LEU A 165 2.89 -5.44 -0.23
CA LEU A 165 2.87 -3.99 0.04
C LEU A 165 3.86 -3.62 1.14
N ASP A 166 3.97 -4.41 2.22
CA ASP A 166 4.96 -4.20 3.27
C ASP A 166 6.38 -4.28 2.71
N TYR A 167 6.68 -5.30 1.90
CA TYR A 167 7.97 -5.40 1.21
C TYR A 167 8.26 -4.19 0.31
N ILE A 168 7.27 -3.71 -0.44
CA ILE A 168 7.40 -2.53 -1.30
C ILE A 168 7.66 -1.27 -0.47
N GLN A 169 7.01 -1.15 0.68
CA GLN A 169 7.22 -0.04 1.62
C GLN A 169 8.65 -0.04 2.18
N ASP A 170 9.13 -1.18 2.62
CA ASP A 170 10.50 -1.31 3.14
C ASP A 170 11.55 -1.00 2.06
N ALA A 171 11.33 -1.48 0.84
CA ALA A 171 12.20 -1.16 -0.29
C ALA A 171 12.19 0.35 -0.61
N ALA A 172 11.02 0.99 -0.60
CA ALA A 172 10.88 2.43 -0.80
C ALA A 172 11.63 3.23 0.27
N LEU A 173 11.48 2.87 1.55
CA LEU A 173 12.21 3.51 2.65
C LEU A 173 13.73 3.28 2.54
N GLY A 174 14.14 2.09 2.08
CA GLY A 174 15.55 1.80 1.80
C GLY A 174 16.16 2.71 0.73
N LEU A 175 15.43 2.95 -0.37
CA LEU A 175 15.85 3.85 -1.44
C LEU A 175 15.94 5.31 -0.97
N ILE A 176 14.96 5.78 -0.20
CA ILE A 176 15.00 7.12 0.42
C ILE A 176 16.23 7.27 1.33
N ASN A 177 16.57 6.26 2.12
CA ASN A 177 17.76 6.28 2.98
C ASN A 177 19.07 6.33 2.17
N ILE A 178 19.14 5.63 1.03
CA ILE A 178 20.29 5.68 0.13
C ILE A 178 20.44 7.10 -0.44
N GLU A 179 19.35 7.69 -0.95
CA GLU A 179 19.36 9.06 -1.49
C GLU A 179 19.77 10.10 -0.43
N GLN A 180 19.23 10.01 0.78
CA GLN A 180 19.64 10.87 1.90
C GLN A 180 21.12 10.72 2.24
N ASN A 181 21.65 9.49 2.25
CA ASN A 181 23.06 9.24 2.50
C ASN A 181 23.95 9.84 1.40
N GLU A 182 23.53 9.80 0.14
CA GLU A 182 24.27 10.44 -0.96
C GLU A 182 24.30 11.96 -0.79
N ILE A 183 23.18 12.58 -0.45
CA ILE A 183 23.10 14.02 -0.18
C ILE A 183 24.04 14.41 0.98
N VAL A 184 23.97 13.70 2.10
CA VAL A 184 24.83 13.91 3.27
C VAL A 184 26.31 13.75 2.91
N LYS A 185 26.65 12.75 2.09
CA LYS A 185 27.99 12.50 1.60
C LYS A 185 28.52 13.70 0.78
N ILE A 186 27.71 14.24 -0.16
CA ILE A 186 28.09 15.40 -0.98
C ILE A 186 28.37 16.60 -0.09
N PHE A 187 27.50 16.94 0.85
CA PHE A 187 27.68 18.06 1.76
C PHE A 187 28.89 17.88 2.68
N SER A 188 29.09 16.66 3.20
CA SER A 188 30.24 16.35 4.05
C SER A 188 31.55 16.49 3.32
N VAL A 189 31.65 16.00 2.08
CA VAL A 189 32.84 16.15 1.23
C VAL A 189 33.10 17.61 0.93
N ALA A 190 32.07 18.38 0.53
CA ALA A 190 32.19 19.80 0.28
C ALA A 190 32.72 20.54 1.51
N ALA A 191 32.14 20.33 2.70
CA ALA A 191 32.57 20.95 3.94
C ALA A 191 34.05 20.67 4.26
N VAL A 192 34.46 19.39 4.15
CA VAL A 192 35.86 19.00 4.44
C VAL A 192 36.84 19.56 3.41
N VAL A 193 36.46 19.70 2.14
CA VAL A 193 37.30 20.33 1.10
C VAL A 193 37.50 21.85 1.34
N PHE A 194 36.45 22.55 1.79
CA PHE A 194 36.50 23.96 2.05
C PHE A 194 37.07 24.34 3.42
N MET A 195 37.04 23.44 4.40
CA MET A 195 37.50 23.69 5.77
C MET A 195 38.95 24.18 5.84
N PRO A 196 39.97 23.56 5.21
CA PRO A 196 41.35 24.08 5.24
C PRO A 196 41.49 25.44 4.59
N ALA A 197 40.80 25.68 3.48
CA ALA A 197 40.82 26.97 2.81
C ALA A 197 40.23 28.10 3.68
N THR A 198 39.10 27.80 4.34
CA THR A 198 38.43 28.72 5.28
C THR A 198 39.33 29.02 6.49
N LEU A 199 40.01 28.01 7.03
CA LEU A 199 40.93 28.17 8.15
C LEU A 199 42.10 29.12 7.77
N ILE A 200 42.72 28.89 6.62
CA ILE A 200 43.81 29.74 6.09
C ILE A 200 43.31 31.16 5.88
N ALA A 201 42.16 31.34 5.21
CA ALA A 201 41.55 32.65 5.00
C ALA A 201 41.25 33.38 6.33
N SER A 202 40.75 32.65 7.34
CA SER A 202 40.49 33.21 8.66
C SER A 202 41.76 33.66 9.37
N ILE A 203 42.85 32.88 9.32
CA ILE A 203 44.14 33.24 9.91
C ILE A 203 44.69 34.54 9.27
N TYR A 204 44.72 34.64 7.94
CA TYR A 204 45.15 35.83 7.25
C TYR A 204 44.17 37.00 7.32
N GLY A 205 42.93 36.78 7.67
CA GLY A 205 41.90 37.79 7.94
C GLY A 205 41.93 38.36 9.37
N MET A 206 42.79 37.85 10.26
CA MET A 206 42.90 38.34 11.65
C MET A 206 43.62 39.68 11.68
N ASN A 207 43.18 40.59 12.55
CA ASN A 207 43.76 41.93 12.71
C ASN A 207 44.89 41.97 13.76
N PHE A 208 45.91 41.13 13.60
CA PHE A 208 47.09 41.19 14.46
C PHE A 208 48.05 42.28 13.96
N SER A 209 48.68 43.02 14.91
CA SER A 209 49.61 44.12 14.61
C SER A 209 50.95 43.63 14.03
N ILE A 210 51.33 42.39 14.23
CA ILE A 210 52.57 41.79 13.74
C ILE A 210 52.23 40.46 13.05
N MET A 211 52.16 40.52 11.69
CA MET A 211 52.07 39.34 10.82
C MET A 211 53.17 39.46 9.77
N PRO A 212 54.27 38.66 9.87
CA PRO A 212 55.42 38.78 8.95
C PRO A 212 55.02 38.53 7.49
N GLU A 213 54.06 37.66 7.23
CA GLU A 213 53.65 37.24 5.89
C GLU A 213 52.84 38.34 5.15
N LEU A 214 52.19 39.27 5.88
CA LEU A 214 51.45 40.39 5.29
C LEU A 214 52.37 41.45 4.69
N HIS A 215 53.60 41.55 5.16
CA HIS A 215 54.60 42.47 4.61
C HIS A 215 55.36 41.93 3.39
N TRP A 216 55.13 40.66 3.03
CA TRP A 216 55.75 40.00 1.89
C TRP A 216 55.01 40.32 0.59
N LYS A 217 55.77 40.78 -0.42
CA LYS A 217 55.23 41.24 -1.74
C LYS A 217 54.32 40.11 -2.41
N TYR A 218 54.62 38.84 -2.15
CA TYR A 218 53.95 37.71 -2.73
C TYR A 218 53.05 36.98 -1.71
N GLY A 219 52.84 37.50 -0.52
CA GLY A 219 52.06 36.86 0.56
C GLY A 219 50.64 36.48 0.18
N TYR A 220 49.95 37.33 -0.59
CA TYR A 220 48.60 37.06 -1.09
C TYR A 220 48.56 35.86 -2.05
N LEU A 221 49.49 35.80 -3.02
CA LEU A 221 49.60 34.69 -3.96
C LEU A 221 49.96 33.37 -3.24
N PHE A 222 50.84 33.45 -2.23
CA PHE A 222 51.19 32.31 -1.39
C PHE A 222 50.00 31.77 -0.60
N ALA A 223 49.21 32.64 0.00
CA ALA A 223 48.00 32.22 0.74
C ALA A 223 46.99 31.52 -0.17
N ILE A 224 46.71 32.06 -1.37
CA ILE A 224 45.82 31.41 -2.35
C ILE A 224 46.42 30.08 -2.79
N GLY A 225 47.69 30.02 -3.10
CA GLY A 225 48.36 28.74 -3.47
C GLY A 225 48.26 27.68 -2.38
N LEU A 226 48.43 28.08 -1.12
CA LEU A 226 48.31 27.19 0.02
C LEU A 226 46.86 26.66 0.20
N MET A 227 45.83 27.54 0.03
CA MET A 227 44.43 27.15 0.06
C MET A 227 44.12 26.13 -1.03
N LEU A 228 44.53 26.36 -2.27
CA LEU A 228 44.31 25.46 -3.40
C LEU A 228 45.05 24.12 -3.21
N LEU A 229 46.27 24.16 -2.69
CA LEU A 229 47.05 22.95 -2.40
C LEU A 229 46.40 22.11 -1.33
N CYS A 230 45.97 22.68 -0.21
CA CYS A 230 45.30 21.94 0.86
C CYS A 230 43.97 21.36 0.38
N SER A 231 43.15 22.14 -0.34
CA SER A 231 41.88 21.65 -0.90
C SER A 231 42.11 20.52 -1.93
N GLY A 232 43.13 20.68 -2.78
CA GLY A 232 43.53 19.69 -3.77
C GLY A 232 44.02 18.37 -3.13
N LEU A 233 44.83 18.44 -2.06
CA LEU A 233 45.23 17.28 -1.28
C LEU A 233 44.06 16.58 -0.62
N THR A 234 43.10 17.33 -0.12
CA THR A 234 41.90 16.76 0.47
C THR A 234 41.07 15.99 -0.58
N ILE A 235 40.84 16.57 -1.76
CA ILE A 235 40.13 15.90 -2.87
C ILE A 235 40.91 14.66 -3.32
N TRP A 236 42.23 14.75 -3.46
CA TRP A 236 43.06 13.59 -3.81
C TRP A 236 42.96 12.46 -2.79
N PHE A 237 42.99 12.78 -1.48
CA PHE A 237 42.83 11.82 -0.40
C PHE A 237 41.47 11.10 -0.45
N PHE A 238 40.37 11.87 -0.65
CA PHE A 238 39.02 11.25 -0.76
C PHE A 238 38.90 10.36 -1.99
N ARG A 239 39.48 10.77 -3.13
CA ARG A 239 39.53 9.92 -4.33
C ARG A 239 40.36 8.64 -4.12
N PHE A 240 41.50 8.76 -3.44
CA PHE A 240 42.35 7.59 -3.13
C PHE A 240 41.64 6.60 -2.24
N LYS A 241 40.85 7.05 -1.28
CA LYS A 241 40.02 6.22 -0.39
C LYS A 241 38.74 5.72 -1.03
N LYS A 242 38.44 6.06 -2.29
CA LYS A 242 37.18 5.73 -3.00
C LYS A 242 35.91 6.18 -2.23
N TRP A 243 36.01 7.33 -1.55
CA TRP A 243 34.89 7.95 -0.87
C TRP A 243 34.11 8.92 -1.78
N LEU A 244 34.69 9.27 -2.88
CA LEU A 244 34.13 10.05 -3.99
C LEU A 244 33.96 9.16 -5.20
#